data_62646d36778e361980f0ae2edf9f7ac7
#
_entry.id   62646d36778e361980f0ae2edf9f7ac7
#
_cell.length_a   1.000
_cell.length_b   1.000
_cell.length_c   1.000
_cell.angle_alpha   90.00
_cell.angle_beta   90.00
_cell.angle_gamma   90.00
#
_symmetry.space_group_name_H-M   'P 1'
#
loop_
_entity.id
_entity.type
_entity.pdbx_description
1 polymer ?
#
loop_
_entity_poly.entity_id
_entity_poly.type
_entity_poly.pdbx_seq_one_letter_code
_entity_poly.pdbx_strand_id
1 'polypeptide(L)'
;MNIKDTFVASLVPIFLGFGFVIAKPAFESFPPILLMGIRFTFAASLLIWWFPIPKGYLKRIFAASLVANTLQYSITYTGLDLIDASSAVLLVQMEVPFGVIFAYFMLKEKPTIRALVGIAVSYTHLTLPTILRV
;
A
#
# COMPACT_ATOMS: atom_id res chain seq x y z
N MET A 1 -18.75 9.88 -12.50
CA MET A 1 -17.61 10.31 -11.68
C MET A 1 -17.25 11.73 -12.13
N ASN A 2 -17.13 12.66 -11.22
CA ASN A 2 -16.89 14.07 -11.59
C ASN A 2 -15.40 14.23 -11.99
N ILE A 3 -15.07 15.10 -12.94
CA ILE A 3 -13.67 15.33 -13.39
C ILE A 3 -12.75 15.63 -12.19
N LYS A 4 -13.24 16.38 -11.20
CA LYS A 4 -12.50 16.66 -9.97
C LYS A 4 -12.17 15.39 -9.17
N ASP A 5 -13.12 14.47 -9.06
CA ASP A 5 -12.94 13.22 -8.32
C ASP A 5 -11.94 12.32 -9.04
N THR A 6 -11.98 12.29 -10.37
CA THR A 6 -11.01 11.53 -11.18
C THR A 6 -9.60 12.09 -11.03
N PHE A 7 -9.46 13.42 -11.04
CA PHE A 7 -8.17 14.08 -10.85
C PHE A 7 -7.59 13.78 -9.46
N VAL A 8 -8.38 13.94 -8.41
CA VAL A 8 -7.95 13.63 -7.04
C VAL A 8 -7.58 12.15 -6.89
N ALA A 9 -8.38 11.25 -7.46
CA ALA A 9 -8.08 9.82 -7.43
C ALA A 9 -6.80 9.47 -8.18
N SER A 10 -6.46 10.17 -9.25
CA SER A 10 -5.23 9.97 -10.01
C SER A 10 -3.96 10.41 -9.26
N LEU A 11 -4.07 11.35 -8.32
CA LEU A 11 -2.94 11.78 -7.50
C LEU A 11 -2.47 10.68 -6.54
N VAL A 12 -3.37 9.82 -6.08
CA VAL A 12 -3.03 8.75 -5.11
C VAL A 12 -1.95 7.81 -5.66
N PRO A 13 -2.11 7.15 -6.83
CA PRO A 13 -1.08 6.27 -7.37
C PRO A 13 0.22 7.01 -7.73
N ILE A 14 0.13 8.28 -8.14
CA ILE A 14 1.32 9.10 -8.41
C ILE A 14 2.13 9.29 -7.15
N PHE A 15 1.53 9.76 -6.05
CA PHE A 15 2.23 9.94 -4.77
C PHE A 15 2.73 8.62 -4.19
N LEU A 16 1.98 7.52 -4.38
CA LEU A 16 2.38 6.19 -3.91
C LEU A 16 3.62 5.70 -4.66
N GLY A 17 3.63 5.81 -6.00
CA GLY A 17 4.78 5.48 -6.83
C GLY A 17 6.02 6.33 -6.50
N PHE A 18 5.85 7.64 -6.36
CA PHE A 18 6.92 8.53 -5.91
C PHE A 18 7.48 8.12 -4.54
N GLY A 19 6.62 7.69 -3.61
CA GLY A 19 7.02 7.21 -2.30
C GLY A 19 7.98 6.02 -2.37
N PHE A 20 7.77 5.08 -3.27
CA PHE A 20 8.66 3.94 -3.48
C PHE A 20 9.99 4.35 -4.12
N VAL A 21 9.95 5.22 -5.13
CA VAL A 21 11.15 5.69 -5.82
C VAL A 21 12.08 6.47 -4.89
N ILE A 22 11.51 7.34 -4.05
CA ILE A 22 12.28 8.15 -3.09
C ILE A 22 12.80 7.29 -1.92
N ALA A 23 12.04 6.27 -1.49
CA ALA A 23 12.45 5.40 -0.39
C ALA A 23 13.68 4.55 -0.75
N LYS A 24 13.79 4.09 -1.99
CA LYS A 24 14.87 3.17 -2.41
C LYS A 24 16.28 3.71 -2.12
N PRO A 25 16.69 4.93 -2.56
CA PRO A 25 18.01 5.47 -2.23
C PRO A 25 18.19 5.77 -0.74
N ALA A 26 17.12 6.02 0.01
CA ALA A 26 17.22 6.26 1.44
C ALA A 26 17.64 5.00 2.23
N PHE A 27 17.41 3.80 1.68
CA PHE A 27 17.84 2.54 2.31
C PHE A 27 19.36 2.35 2.31
N GLU A 28 20.09 3.05 1.45
CA GLU A 28 21.56 3.06 1.49
C GLU A 28 22.09 3.69 2.79
N SER A 29 21.31 4.61 3.37
CA SER A 29 21.71 5.37 4.57
C SER A 29 20.96 4.95 5.83
N PHE A 30 19.75 4.38 5.70
CA PHE A 30 18.89 4.05 6.83
C PHE A 30 18.25 2.66 6.67
N PRO A 31 18.26 1.84 7.74
CA PRO A 31 17.48 0.60 7.76
C PRO A 31 16.00 0.88 7.47
N PRO A 32 15.31 0.02 6.67
CA PRO A 32 13.92 0.26 6.26
C PRO A 32 12.95 0.53 7.41
N ILE A 33 13.08 -0.22 8.50
CA ILE A 33 12.22 -0.09 9.70
C ILE A 33 12.42 1.27 10.37
N LEU A 34 13.67 1.72 10.51
CA LEU A 34 13.99 3.02 11.10
C LEU A 34 13.45 4.16 10.25
N LEU A 35 13.62 4.08 8.93
CA LEU A 35 13.11 5.06 7.99
C LEU A 35 11.59 5.21 8.10
N MET A 36 10.87 4.07 8.20
CA MET A 36 9.42 4.10 8.39
C MET A 36 9.01 4.68 9.74
N GLY A 37 9.73 4.34 10.81
CA GLY A 37 9.51 4.91 12.13
C GLY A 37 9.61 6.43 12.12
N ILE A 38 10.67 6.99 11.54
CA ILE A 38 10.88 8.44 11.39
C ILE A 38 9.75 9.07 10.56
N ARG A 39 9.42 8.48 9.40
CA ARG A 39 8.37 8.96 8.50
C ARG A 39 7.01 9.04 9.18
N PHE A 40 6.59 7.99 9.87
CA PHE A 40 5.30 7.98 10.56
C PHE A 40 5.27 8.88 11.78
N THR A 41 6.37 8.98 12.54
CA THR A 41 6.47 9.89 13.66
C THR A 41 6.36 11.34 13.19
N PHE A 42 7.05 11.69 12.12
CA PHE A 42 6.98 13.03 11.53
C PHE A 42 5.57 13.35 11.02
N ALA A 43 4.95 12.44 10.27
CA ALA A 43 3.57 12.61 9.80
C ALA A 43 2.57 12.74 10.96
N ALA A 44 2.69 11.90 11.99
CA ALA A 44 1.83 11.96 13.16
C ALA A 44 2.00 13.27 13.94
N SER A 45 3.23 13.76 14.09
CA SER A 45 3.50 15.02 14.79
C SER A 45 2.87 16.23 14.08
N LEU A 46 2.81 16.22 12.75
CA LEU A 46 2.14 17.26 11.97
C LEU A 46 0.61 17.16 12.08
N LEU A 47 0.07 15.94 11.99
CA LEU A 47 -1.38 15.72 11.92
C LEU A 47 -2.08 15.87 13.26
N ILE A 48 -1.40 15.62 14.39
CA ILE A 48 -2.00 15.71 15.74
C ILE A 48 -2.54 17.12 16.08
N TRP A 49 -1.98 18.14 15.44
CA TRP A 49 -2.43 19.52 15.63
C TRP A 49 -3.72 19.85 14.88
N TRP A 50 -4.05 19.08 13.87
CA TRP A 50 -5.20 19.33 12.98
C TRP A 50 -6.38 18.43 13.31
N PHE A 51 -6.12 17.27 13.89
CA PHE A 51 -7.17 16.29 14.16
C PHE A 51 -7.25 15.94 15.64
N PRO A 52 -8.46 16.06 16.26
CA PRO A 52 -8.63 15.71 17.65
C PRO A 52 -8.48 14.18 17.85
N ILE A 53 -7.81 13.80 18.93
CA ILE A 53 -7.63 12.39 19.28
C ILE A 53 -8.98 11.82 19.75
N PRO A 54 -9.51 10.75 19.13
CA PRO A 54 -10.80 10.17 19.49
C PRO A 54 -10.70 9.43 20.84
N LYS A 55 -11.17 10.08 21.88
CA LYS A 55 -11.21 9.51 23.24
C LYS A 55 -12.20 8.34 23.26
N GLY A 56 -11.77 7.16 23.74
CA GLY A 56 -12.60 5.94 23.84
C GLY A 56 -12.26 4.84 22.83
N TYR A 57 -11.64 5.16 21.71
CA TYR A 57 -11.24 4.17 20.68
C TYR A 57 -9.74 3.90 20.63
N LEU A 58 -8.96 4.49 21.53
CA LEU A 58 -7.49 4.44 21.49
C LEU A 58 -6.92 3.02 21.42
N LYS A 59 -7.46 2.08 22.20
CA LYS A 59 -6.99 0.69 22.18
C LYS A 59 -7.21 0.02 20.82
N ARG A 60 -8.37 0.26 20.19
CA ARG A 60 -8.71 -0.29 18.87
C ARG A 60 -7.87 0.35 17.77
N ILE A 61 -7.67 1.67 17.85
CA ILE A 61 -6.82 2.42 16.93
C ILE A 61 -5.37 1.95 17.05
N PHE A 62 -4.87 1.76 18.27
CA PHE A 62 -3.52 1.25 18.51
C PHE A 62 -3.34 -0.16 17.93
N ALA A 63 -4.26 -1.09 18.19
CA ALA A 63 -4.20 -2.44 17.65
C ALA A 63 -4.25 -2.44 16.12
N ALA A 64 -5.15 -1.66 15.53
CA ALA A 64 -5.24 -1.52 14.08
C ALA A 64 -3.98 -0.91 13.47
N SER A 65 -3.40 0.12 14.10
CA SER A 65 -2.15 0.76 13.63
C SER A 65 -0.96 -0.18 13.76
N LEU A 66 -0.90 -1.00 14.79
CA LEU A 66 0.18 -1.96 14.97
C LEU A 66 0.21 -2.96 13.81
N VAL A 67 -0.95 -3.47 13.41
CA VAL A 67 -1.05 -4.42 12.29
C VAL A 67 -0.91 -3.71 10.95
N ALA A 68 -1.72 -2.69 10.69
CA ALA A 68 -1.82 -2.04 9.38
C ALA A 68 -0.62 -1.15 9.06
N ASN A 69 -0.01 -0.50 10.04
CA ASN A 69 1.13 0.37 9.79
C ASN A 69 2.45 -0.32 10.16
N THR A 70 2.61 -0.79 11.40
CA THR A 70 3.91 -1.29 11.85
C THR A 70 4.27 -2.59 11.16
N LEU A 71 3.39 -3.60 11.21
CA LEU A 71 3.70 -4.92 10.63
C LEU A 71 3.71 -4.88 9.11
N GLN A 72 2.67 -4.33 8.48
CA GLN A 72 2.55 -4.27 7.03
C GLN A 72 3.70 -3.48 6.41
N TYR A 73 3.97 -2.26 6.88
CA TYR A 73 5.04 -1.44 6.29
C TYR A 73 6.43 -1.97 6.59
N SER A 74 6.68 -2.58 7.75
CA SER A 74 7.96 -3.22 8.03
C SER A 74 8.26 -4.33 7.02
N ILE A 75 7.29 -5.20 6.73
CA ILE A 75 7.44 -6.27 5.73
C ILE A 75 7.59 -5.70 4.33
N THR A 76 6.73 -4.75 3.95
CA THR A 76 6.74 -4.15 2.59
C THR A 76 8.06 -3.45 2.30
N TYR A 77 8.56 -2.65 3.22
CA TYR A 77 9.79 -1.89 2.97
C TYR A 77 11.06 -2.72 3.15
N THR A 78 11.04 -3.76 3.98
CA THR A 78 12.13 -4.76 3.97
C THR A 78 12.16 -5.51 2.64
N GLY A 79 10.99 -5.86 2.09
CA GLY A 79 10.90 -6.44 0.75
C GLY A 79 11.37 -5.48 -0.35
N LEU A 80 11.02 -4.20 -0.26
CA LEU A 80 11.45 -3.18 -1.21
C LEU A 80 12.97 -2.96 -1.21
N ASP A 81 13.64 -3.15 -0.08
CA ASP A 81 15.10 -3.07 0.01
C ASP A 81 15.77 -4.18 -0.82
N LEU A 82 15.14 -5.35 -0.89
CA LEU A 82 15.67 -6.53 -1.58
C LEU A 82 15.39 -6.57 -3.09
N ILE A 83 14.45 -5.78 -3.61
CA ILE A 83 14.02 -5.80 -5.01
C ILE A 83 13.97 -4.38 -5.60
N ASP A 84 13.86 -4.28 -6.93
CA ASP A 84 13.69 -3.00 -7.61
C ASP A 84 12.34 -2.34 -7.27
N ALA A 85 12.32 -1.01 -7.22
CA ALA A 85 11.11 -0.24 -6.93
C ALA A 85 9.96 -0.54 -7.91
N SER A 86 10.26 -0.75 -9.20
CA SER A 86 9.27 -1.11 -10.21
C SER A 86 8.63 -2.48 -9.94
N SER A 87 9.45 -3.47 -9.58
CA SER A 87 8.97 -4.81 -9.21
C SER A 87 8.15 -4.78 -7.93
N ALA A 88 8.57 -3.97 -6.95
CA ALA A 88 7.82 -3.81 -5.70
C ALA A 88 6.43 -3.22 -5.93
N VAL A 89 6.30 -2.17 -6.76
CA VAL A 89 5.00 -1.58 -7.10
C VAL A 89 4.08 -2.60 -7.77
N LEU A 90 4.62 -3.43 -8.67
CA LEU A 90 3.84 -4.50 -9.31
C LEU A 90 3.37 -5.55 -8.31
N LEU A 91 4.23 -5.97 -7.37
CA LEU A 91 3.87 -6.93 -6.34
C LEU A 91 2.82 -6.40 -5.36
N VAL A 92 2.89 -5.11 -5.01
CA VAL A 92 1.87 -4.47 -4.17
C VAL A 92 0.48 -4.50 -4.82
N GLN A 93 0.40 -4.45 -6.15
CA GLN A 93 -0.88 -4.55 -6.85
C GLN A 93 -1.57 -5.91 -6.68
N MET A 94 -0.85 -6.93 -6.21
CA MET A 94 -1.47 -8.21 -5.82
C MET A 94 -2.41 -8.08 -4.61
N GLU A 95 -2.36 -6.97 -3.88
CA GLU A 95 -3.32 -6.65 -2.82
C GLU A 95 -4.78 -6.67 -3.34
N VAL A 96 -5.01 -6.22 -4.58
CA VAL A 96 -6.35 -6.17 -5.17
C VAL A 96 -6.99 -7.55 -5.32
N PRO A 97 -6.37 -8.54 -6.00
CA PRO A 97 -6.94 -9.87 -6.09
C PRO A 97 -7.08 -10.56 -4.72
N PHE A 98 -6.08 -10.42 -3.83
CA PHE A 98 -6.19 -10.95 -2.49
C PHE A 98 -7.32 -10.29 -1.69
N GLY A 99 -7.49 -8.97 -1.82
CA GLY A 99 -8.60 -8.24 -1.19
C GLY A 99 -9.96 -8.79 -1.59
N VAL A 100 -10.17 -9.09 -2.89
CA VAL A 100 -11.42 -9.69 -3.38
C VAL A 100 -11.62 -11.10 -2.82
N ILE A 101 -10.56 -11.91 -2.75
CA ILE A 101 -10.61 -13.25 -2.17
C ILE A 101 -11.00 -13.17 -0.69
N PHE A 102 -10.35 -12.30 0.09
CA PHE A 102 -10.67 -12.12 1.50
C PHE A 102 -12.08 -11.55 1.73
N ALA A 103 -12.53 -10.61 0.90
CA ALA A 103 -13.89 -10.09 0.95
C ALA A 103 -14.93 -11.23 0.72
N TYR A 104 -14.65 -12.12 -0.22
CA TYR A 104 -15.53 -13.27 -0.46
C TYR A 104 -15.61 -14.22 0.75
N PHE A 105 -14.47 -14.57 1.37
CA PHE A 105 -14.45 -15.51 2.48
C PHE A 105 -14.90 -14.89 3.81
N MET A 106 -14.48 -13.67 4.11
CA MET A 106 -14.74 -13.02 5.41
C MET A 106 -16.06 -12.25 5.45
N LEU A 107 -16.38 -11.52 4.37
CA LEU A 107 -17.59 -10.69 4.29
C LEU A 107 -18.72 -11.39 3.54
N LYS A 108 -18.45 -12.55 2.92
CA LYS A 108 -19.40 -13.30 2.06
C LYS A 108 -19.91 -12.46 0.87
N GLU A 109 -19.18 -11.46 0.47
CA GLU A 109 -19.47 -10.64 -0.69
C GLU A 109 -19.08 -11.38 -1.97
N LYS A 110 -20.07 -11.64 -2.84
CA LYS A 110 -19.81 -12.33 -4.12
C LYS A 110 -19.17 -11.34 -5.11
N PRO A 111 -17.97 -11.62 -5.62
CA PRO A 111 -17.36 -10.77 -6.63
C PRO A 111 -18.20 -10.76 -7.91
N THR A 112 -18.31 -9.61 -8.53
CA THR A 112 -18.99 -9.50 -9.83
C THR A 112 -18.12 -10.11 -10.93
N ILE A 113 -18.75 -10.61 -11.99
CA ILE A 113 -18.01 -11.13 -13.16
C ILE A 113 -17.05 -10.07 -13.72
N ARG A 114 -17.44 -8.80 -13.70
CA ARG A 114 -16.57 -7.69 -14.14
C ARG A 114 -15.32 -7.56 -13.28
N ALA A 115 -15.44 -7.74 -11.97
CA ALA A 115 -14.28 -7.72 -11.05
C ALA A 115 -13.34 -8.90 -11.32
N LEU A 116 -13.87 -10.10 -11.53
CA LEU A 116 -13.08 -11.29 -11.86
C LEU A 116 -12.33 -11.14 -13.19
N VAL A 117 -12.99 -10.63 -14.22
CA VAL A 117 -12.34 -10.35 -15.51
C VAL A 117 -11.26 -9.28 -15.36
N GLY A 118 -11.52 -8.21 -14.61
CA GLY A 118 -10.52 -7.17 -14.33
C GLY A 118 -9.28 -7.72 -13.62
N ILE A 119 -9.46 -8.59 -12.63
CA ILE A 119 -8.36 -9.27 -11.92
C ILE A 119 -7.57 -10.16 -12.88
N ALA A 120 -8.24 -10.97 -13.71
CA ALA A 120 -7.58 -11.84 -14.68
C ALA A 120 -6.72 -11.04 -15.67
N VAL A 121 -7.24 -9.93 -16.19
CA VAL A 121 -6.50 -9.03 -17.10
C VAL A 121 -5.31 -8.40 -16.38
N SER A 122 -5.49 -7.86 -15.17
CA SER A 122 -4.38 -7.31 -14.38
C SER A 122 -3.28 -8.34 -14.12
N TYR A 123 -3.66 -9.57 -13.79
CA TYR A 123 -2.69 -10.64 -13.54
C TYR A 123 -1.86 -10.96 -14.77
N THR A 124 -2.45 -11.03 -15.97
CA THR A 124 -1.71 -11.27 -17.22
C THR A 124 -0.72 -10.14 -17.51
N HIS A 125 -1.07 -8.89 -17.25
CA HIS A 125 -0.17 -7.75 -17.41
C HIS A 125 0.99 -7.74 -16.40
N LEU A 126 0.80 -8.29 -15.21
CA LEU A 126 1.84 -8.42 -14.19
C LEU A 126 2.84 -9.51 -14.52
N THR A 127 2.39 -10.64 -15.09
CA THR A 127 3.24 -11.81 -15.34
C THR A 127 4.06 -11.70 -16.62
N LEU A 128 3.54 -11.04 -17.65
CA LEU A 128 4.22 -10.90 -18.95
C LEU A 128 5.61 -10.22 -18.87
N PRO A 129 5.80 -9.07 -18.18
CA PRO A 129 7.11 -8.43 -18.09
C PRO A 129 8.12 -9.24 -17.27
N THR A 130 7.64 -10.04 -16.31
CA THR A 130 8.52 -10.86 -15.45
C THR A 130 9.08 -12.07 -16.21
N ILE A 131 8.30 -12.65 -17.11
CA ILE A 131 8.71 -13.79 -17.94
C ILE A 131 9.68 -13.37 -19.06
N LEU A 132 9.56 -12.15 -19.58
CA LEU A 132 10.40 -11.61 -20.65
C LEU A 132 11.77 -11.10 -20.19
N ARG A 133 12.04 -11.08 -18.88
CA ARG A 133 13.34 -10.66 -18.29
C ARG A 133 14.23 -11.83 -17.85
N VAL A 134 13.89 -13.06 -18.22
CA VAL A 134 14.75 -14.25 -18.01
C VAL A 134 15.65 -14.48 -19.17
#